data_983c6f4c4b3246f2728f7c37eac35fb8
#
_entry.id   983c6f4c4b3246f2728f7c37eac35fb8
#
_cell.length_a   1.000
_cell.length_b   1.000
_cell.length_c   1.000
_cell.angle_alpha   90.00
_cell.angle_beta   90.00
_cell.angle_gamma   90.00
#
_symmetry.space_group_name_H-M   'P 1'
#
loop_
_entity.id
_entity.type
_entity.pdbx_description
1 polymer ?
#
loop_
_entity_poly.entity_id
_entity_poly.type
_entity_poly.pdbx_seq_one_letter_code
_entity_poly.pdbx_strand_id
1 'polypeptide(L)'
;GEVHHRFVTCLRHLTTTEVSTALRPFYFNVHPDLFGQYPNQRAINENSLKQLSSIIEMLQAKRWIKPTSLQFYLRDKKCEEGSFRLIRIHINERDVREAVLTILKTCDLPTEYVDKIPKPPKPKETVRVNSSTIDFSKINEDDPVFGPIVMRQRMDEAKEALKLRNWLAKNRKSALEKNEANRPLREEVDRLRKAIAKEWKLTDVRWDCGWNATHFRGCLQSFMSLAEQHPEVMHILKGRTLVFAPFTGISLEGHIMLNSGEVRHNWLDLIKNVRKYDAVLFRIPGFEKSVSQVLRGIKVGRRKFMPKILAGEYERNLQQITTSLSDYHGRRGFPKQWPQSLQDYEIVIETEAGPLMVSPTGQFIVPSSLPGFLLVSFITKNLEEAKEKMMNYKNNKHVERSLQKQCIDEFQLFDLRKDDNVTPDVMIQCCERLLEKKTDLKPFLKGVHLNIATYYSVLSDGVVCIPWNWKL
;
A
#
# COMPACT_ATOMS: atom_id res chain seq x y z
N GLY A 1 51.59 -6.31 -30.51
CA GLY A 1 51.22 -6.35 -29.11
C GLY A 1 49.71 -6.40 -29.01
N GLU A 2 49.13 -7.62 -28.91
CA GLU A 2 47.71 -7.83 -28.69
C GLU A 2 47.36 -7.52 -27.23
N VAL A 3 46.53 -6.54 -27.01
CA VAL A 3 45.95 -6.24 -25.70
C VAL A 3 44.78 -7.17 -25.47
N HIS A 4 45.00 -8.23 -24.75
CA HIS A 4 43.91 -9.10 -24.24
C HIS A 4 43.08 -8.31 -23.21
N HIS A 5 41.92 -7.80 -23.61
CA HIS A 5 40.90 -7.43 -22.70
C HIS A 5 40.32 -8.67 -22.01
N ARG A 6 40.88 -8.99 -20.82
CA ARG A 6 40.23 -9.92 -19.89
C ARG A 6 38.94 -9.27 -19.40
N PHE A 7 37.80 -9.72 -19.93
CA PHE A 7 36.51 -9.51 -19.28
C PHE A 7 36.54 -10.19 -17.92
N VAL A 8 36.71 -9.41 -16.86
CA VAL A 8 36.47 -9.89 -15.50
C VAL A 8 34.95 -10.03 -15.39
N THR A 9 34.45 -11.24 -15.63
CA THR A 9 33.08 -11.60 -15.30
C THR A 9 32.91 -11.50 -13.77
N CYS A 10 32.33 -10.43 -13.32
CA CYS A 10 32.04 -10.21 -11.91
C CYS A 10 30.97 -11.22 -11.46
N LEU A 11 31.40 -12.26 -10.77
CA LEU A 11 30.56 -13.31 -10.19
C LEU A 11 29.72 -12.67 -9.11
N ARG A 12 28.41 -12.50 -9.39
CA ARG A 12 27.48 -11.74 -8.52
C ARG A 12 26.16 -12.48 -8.31
N HIS A 13 25.48 -12.13 -7.23
CA HIS A 13 24.10 -12.53 -7.02
C HIS A 13 23.18 -11.92 -8.08
N LEU A 14 22.01 -12.55 -8.30
CA LEU A 14 21.01 -12.00 -9.22
C LEU A 14 20.61 -10.58 -8.82
N THR A 15 20.65 -9.67 -9.77
CA THR A 15 20.16 -8.30 -9.59
C THR A 15 18.63 -8.27 -9.60
N THR A 16 18.05 -7.21 -9.10
CA THR A 16 16.58 -6.99 -9.12
C THR A 16 16.00 -7.12 -10.52
N THR A 17 16.69 -6.57 -11.52
CA THR A 17 16.30 -6.65 -12.93
C THR A 17 16.36 -8.08 -13.47
N GLU A 18 17.39 -8.84 -13.13
CA GLU A 18 17.56 -10.24 -13.53
C GLU A 18 16.49 -11.14 -12.89
N VAL A 19 16.16 -10.92 -11.62
CA VAL A 19 15.07 -11.62 -10.93
C VAL A 19 13.71 -11.32 -11.57
N SER A 20 13.44 -10.06 -11.84
CA SER A 20 12.20 -9.64 -12.52
C SER A 20 12.08 -10.26 -13.91
N THR A 21 13.17 -10.31 -14.67
CA THR A 21 13.19 -10.92 -16.00
C THR A 21 13.01 -12.43 -15.93
N ALA A 22 13.66 -13.10 -14.98
CA ALA A 22 13.56 -14.55 -14.77
C ALA A 22 12.12 -14.97 -14.37
N LEU A 23 11.46 -14.20 -13.51
CA LEU A 23 10.10 -14.48 -13.02
C LEU A 23 9.00 -14.00 -13.97
N ARG A 24 9.32 -13.30 -15.05
CA ARG A 24 8.31 -12.82 -16.01
C ARG A 24 7.36 -13.92 -16.52
N PRO A 25 7.84 -15.12 -16.93
CA PRO A 25 6.93 -16.21 -17.33
C PRO A 25 5.99 -16.65 -16.21
N PHE A 26 6.45 -16.65 -14.96
CA PHE A 26 5.62 -16.96 -13.80
C PHE A 26 4.53 -15.90 -13.60
N TYR A 27 4.89 -14.62 -13.59
CA TYR A 27 3.92 -13.53 -13.45
C TYR A 27 2.84 -13.56 -14.52
N PHE A 28 3.17 -13.90 -15.77
CA PHE A 28 2.20 -14.03 -16.84
C PHE A 28 1.18 -15.17 -16.64
N ASN A 29 1.46 -16.14 -15.79
CA ASN A 29 0.56 -17.25 -15.50
C ASN A 29 -0.27 -17.06 -14.22
N VAL A 30 0.15 -16.18 -13.31
CA VAL A 30 -0.50 -15.97 -12.00
C VAL A 30 -1.07 -14.57 -11.82
N HIS A 31 -0.94 -13.68 -12.81
CA HIS A 31 -1.36 -12.29 -12.67
C HIS A 31 -2.86 -12.19 -12.31
N PRO A 32 -3.24 -11.40 -11.32
CA PRO A 32 -4.63 -11.30 -10.87
C PRO A 32 -5.62 -10.92 -11.97
N ASP A 33 -5.19 -10.16 -12.97
CA ASP A 33 -6.04 -9.74 -14.10
C ASP A 33 -6.49 -10.90 -14.98
N LEU A 34 -5.76 -12.02 -14.97
CA LEU A 34 -6.16 -13.24 -15.70
C LEU A 34 -7.35 -13.94 -15.04
N PHE A 35 -7.69 -13.57 -13.83
CA PHE A 35 -8.72 -14.17 -12.98
C PHE A 35 -9.89 -13.21 -12.72
N GLY A 36 -10.14 -12.27 -13.64
CA GLY A 36 -11.18 -11.24 -13.47
C GLY A 36 -12.58 -11.77 -13.19
N GLN A 37 -12.94 -12.91 -13.78
CA GLN A 37 -14.23 -13.58 -13.56
C GLN A 37 -14.23 -14.55 -12.35
N TYR A 38 -13.09 -14.70 -11.67
CA TYR A 38 -12.89 -15.68 -10.60
C TYR A 38 -12.33 -14.99 -9.34
N PRO A 39 -13.17 -14.31 -8.56
CA PRO A 39 -12.74 -13.43 -7.47
C PRO A 39 -11.94 -14.14 -6.37
N ASN A 40 -12.27 -15.40 -6.07
CA ASN A 40 -11.55 -16.17 -5.04
C ASN A 40 -10.12 -16.50 -5.47
N GLN A 41 -9.93 -16.98 -6.71
CA GLN A 41 -8.63 -17.30 -7.26
C GLN A 41 -7.78 -16.04 -7.42
N ARG A 42 -8.40 -14.95 -7.87
CA ARG A 42 -7.78 -13.63 -7.96
C ARG A 42 -7.24 -13.16 -6.60
N ALA A 43 -8.05 -13.22 -5.56
CA ALA A 43 -7.67 -12.78 -4.21
C ALA A 43 -6.51 -13.61 -3.64
N ILE A 44 -6.51 -14.93 -3.85
CA ILE A 44 -5.43 -15.81 -3.42
C ILE A 44 -4.13 -15.47 -4.16
N ASN A 45 -4.16 -15.32 -5.48
CA ASN A 45 -2.99 -14.95 -6.27
C ASN A 45 -2.46 -13.57 -5.87
N GLU A 46 -3.31 -12.59 -5.69
CA GLU A 46 -2.91 -11.23 -5.28
C GLU A 46 -2.21 -11.23 -3.92
N ASN A 47 -2.77 -11.92 -2.94
CA ASN A 47 -2.16 -12.03 -1.61
C ASN A 47 -0.82 -12.77 -1.66
N SER A 48 -0.77 -13.89 -2.39
CA SER A 48 0.45 -14.68 -2.54
C SER A 48 1.54 -13.92 -3.31
N LEU A 49 1.20 -13.11 -4.33
CA LEU A 49 2.15 -12.24 -5.03
C LEU A 49 2.73 -11.16 -4.12
N LYS A 50 1.91 -10.54 -3.26
CA LYS A 50 2.39 -9.56 -2.28
C LYS A 50 3.42 -10.18 -1.32
N GLN A 51 3.11 -11.39 -0.82
CA GLN A 51 4.03 -12.13 0.05
C GLN A 51 5.31 -12.54 -0.69
N LEU A 52 5.19 -13.03 -1.92
CA LEU A 52 6.34 -13.40 -2.74
C LEU A 52 7.27 -12.22 -3.01
N SER A 53 6.73 -11.05 -3.35
CA SER A 53 7.52 -9.83 -3.56
C SER A 53 8.33 -9.47 -2.31
N SER A 54 7.69 -9.52 -1.14
CA SER A 54 8.37 -9.27 0.15
C SER A 54 9.48 -10.29 0.43
N ILE A 55 9.24 -11.57 0.14
CA ILE A 55 10.24 -12.65 0.30
C ILE A 55 11.44 -12.41 -0.63
N ILE A 56 11.20 -12.11 -1.90
CA ILE A 56 12.27 -11.83 -2.88
C ILE A 56 13.10 -10.62 -2.45
N GLU A 57 12.47 -9.54 -1.98
CA GLU A 57 13.17 -8.37 -1.47
C GLU A 57 14.04 -8.69 -0.25
N MET A 58 13.54 -9.50 0.68
CA MET A 58 14.30 -9.96 1.84
C MET A 58 15.50 -10.80 1.43
N LEU A 59 15.35 -11.73 0.48
CA LEU A 59 16.44 -12.56 -0.04
C LEU A 59 17.50 -11.72 -0.77
N GLN A 60 17.08 -10.74 -1.57
CA GLN A 60 18.01 -9.80 -2.23
C GLN A 60 18.78 -8.94 -1.22
N ALA A 61 18.14 -8.57 -0.12
CA ALA A 61 18.77 -7.88 1.00
C ALA A 61 19.60 -8.80 1.90
N LYS A 62 19.73 -10.09 1.56
CA LYS A 62 20.40 -11.13 2.37
C LYS A 62 19.84 -11.24 3.79
N ARG A 63 18.53 -11.01 3.95
CA ARG A 63 17.84 -11.17 5.23
C ARG A 63 17.30 -12.58 5.35
N TRP A 64 17.23 -13.05 6.58
CA TRP A 64 16.60 -14.34 6.87
C TRP A 64 15.10 -14.29 6.59
N ILE A 65 14.60 -15.32 5.92
CA ILE A 65 13.17 -15.54 5.69
C ILE A 65 12.68 -16.75 6.50
N LYS A 66 11.48 -16.66 7.03
CA LYS A 66 10.82 -17.82 7.60
C LYS A 66 10.38 -18.73 6.46
N PRO A 67 10.57 -20.05 6.55
CA PRO A 67 10.03 -21.00 5.58
C PRO A 67 8.55 -20.73 5.35
N THR A 68 8.18 -20.45 4.11
CA THR A 68 6.83 -19.99 3.76
C THR A 68 6.29 -20.82 2.61
N SER A 69 5.01 -21.18 2.71
CA SER A 69 4.28 -21.88 1.65
C SER A 69 3.26 -20.94 1.04
N LEU A 70 3.40 -20.67 -0.26
CA LEU A 70 2.51 -19.80 -1.03
C LEU A 70 1.65 -20.64 -1.96
N GLN A 71 0.39 -20.26 -2.11
CA GLN A 71 -0.57 -20.92 -3.01
C GLN A 71 -0.84 -20.01 -4.20
N PHE A 72 -0.78 -20.59 -5.41
CA PHE A 72 -1.11 -19.89 -6.64
C PHE A 72 -2.02 -20.73 -7.52
N TYR A 73 -2.95 -20.07 -8.17
CA TYR A 73 -3.69 -20.63 -9.28
C TYR A 73 -3.01 -20.25 -10.59
N LEU A 74 -2.66 -21.26 -11.39
CA LEU A 74 -2.11 -21.06 -12.74
C LEU A 74 -3.20 -21.30 -13.78
N ARG A 75 -3.22 -20.42 -14.79
CA ARG A 75 -4.01 -20.65 -15.99
C ARG A 75 -3.26 -21.62 -16.91
N ASP A 76 -3.80 -22.80 -17.11
CA ASP A 76 -3.25 -23.76 -18.06
C ASP A 76 -3.70 -23.40 -19.48
N LYS A 77 -2.75 -23.17 -20.38
CA LYS A 77 -3.03 -22.83 -21.79
C LYS A 77 -3.63 -23.99 -22.58
N LYS A 78 -3.61 -25.20 -22.03
CA LYS A 78 -4.05 -26.44 -22.69
C LYS A 78 -5.42 -26.93 -22.24
N CYS A 79 -6.02 -26.29 -21.24
CA CYS A 79 -7.32 -26.68 -20.71
C CYS A 79 -8.44 -25.73 -21.10
N GLU A 80 -9.68 -26.22 -21.07
CA GLU A 80 -10.88 -25.43 -21.35
C GLU A 80 -11.01 -24.19 -20.47
N GLU A 81 -11.72 -23.17 -20.96
CA GLU A 81 -11.97 -21.93 -20.22
C GLU A 81 -12.52 -22.23 -18.81
N GLY A 82 -11.79 -21.79 -17.78
CA GLY A 82 -12.19 -21.95 -16.38
C GLY A 82 -11.47 -23.03 -15.59
N SER A 83 -10.58 -23.83 -16.19
CA SER A 83 -9.75 -24.76 -15.44
C SER A 83 -8.46 -24.11 -14.95
N PHE A 84 -8.23 -24.15 -13.65
CA PHE A 84 -7.03 -23.61 -13.01
C PHE A 84 -6.31 -24.70 -12.22
N ARG A 85 -4.99 -24.76 -12.35
CA ARG A 85 -4.15 -25.64 -11.54
C ARG A 85 -3.72 -24.91 -10.26
N LEU A 86 -4.12 -25.44 -9.10
CA LEU A 86 -3.61 -24.96 -7.83
C LEU A 86 -2.23 -25.56 -7.58
N ILE A 87 -1.23 -24.71 -7.39
CA ILE A 87 0.11 -25.09 -6.97
C ILE A 87 0.46 -24.53 -5.60
N ARG A 88 1.34 -25.24 -4.89
CA ARG A 88 1.94 -24.78 -3.64
C ARG A 88 3.43 -24.68 -3.83
N ILE A 89 3.96 -23.49 -3.60
CA ILE A 89 5.40 -23.20 -3.70
C ILE A 89 5.93 -23.07 -2.28
N HIS A 90 6.86 -23.95 -1.91
CA HIS A 90 7.53 -23.86 -0.63
C HIS A 90 8.86 -23.16 -0.82
N ILE A 91 9.03 -22.00 -0.20
CA ILE A 91 10.26 -21.21 -0.26
C ILE A 91 10.96 -21.36 1.09
N ASN A 92 12.10 -22.04 1.05
CA ASN A 92 12.99 -22.29 2.20
C ASN A 92 14.45 -21.94 1.88
N GLU A 93 14.69 -21.43 0.69
CA GLU A 93 16.02 -21.11 0.19
C GLU A 93 16.55 -19.83 0.83
N ARG A 94 17.86 -19.78 1.01
CA ARG A 94 18.59 -18.62 1.54
C ARG A 94 19.16 -17.72 0.43
N ASP A 95 19.16 -18.20 -0.78
CA ASP A 95 19.64 -17.48 -1.95
C ASP A 95 18.49 -17.20 -2.93
N VAL A 96 18.47 -15.96 -3.42
CA VAL A 96 17.43 -15.49 -4.36
C VAL A 96 17.41 -16.30 -5.66
N ARG A 97 18.58 -16.77 -6.13
CA ARG A 97 18.67 -17.61 -7.34
C ARG A 97 17.97 -18.96 -7.13
N GLU A 98 18.23 -19.61 -5.99
CA GLU A 98 17.62 -20.90 -5.67
C GLU A 98 16.11 -20.75 -5.50
N ALA A 99 15.66 -19.70 -4.83
CA ALA A 99 14.23 -19.40 -4.70
C ALA A 99 13.55 -19.18 -6.07
N VAL A 100 14.17 -18.42 -6.98
CA VAL A 100 13.67 -18.23 -8.35
C VAL A 100 13.61 -19.54 -9.12
N LEU A 101 14.64 -20.39 -9.01
CA LEU A 101 14.65 -21.71 -9.66
C LEU A 101 13.57 -22.63 -9.09
N THR A 102 13.36 -22.64 -7.78
CA THR A 102 12.28 -23.40 -7.12
C THR A 102 10.91 -22.98 -7.65
N ILE A 103 10.64 -21.66 -7.76
CA ILE A 103 9.39 -21.12 -8.30
C ILE A 103 9.18 -21.60 -9.74
N LEU A 104 10.19 -21.42 -10.60
CA LEU A 104 10.07 -21.79 -12.02
C LEU A 104 9.88 -23.28 -12.20
N LYS A 105 10.64 -24.13 -11.50
CA LYS A 105 10.54 -25.60 -11.57
C LYS A 105 9.18 -26.10 -11.05
N THR A 106 8.68 -25.55 -9.94
CA THR A 106 7.37 -25.94 -9.38
C THR A 106 6.21 -25.60 -10.33
N CYS A 107 6.41 -24.61 -11.18
CA CYS A 107 5.40 -24.19 -12.18
C CYS A 107 5.62 -24.78 -13.57
N ASP A 108 6.58 -25.68 -13.76
CA ASP A 108 6.98 -26.26 -15.07
C ASP A 108 7.38 -25.17 -16.09
N LEU A 109 8.06 -24.12 -15.64
CA LEU A 109 8.48 -22.99 -16.44
C LEU A 109 9.98 -23.09 -16.81
N PRO A 110 10.41 -22.49 -17.95
CA PRO A 110 11.79 -22.57 -18.40
C PRO A 110 12.76 -21.87 -17.46
N THR A 111 13.88 -22.51 -17.14
CA THR A 111 14.94 -22.00 -16.26
C THR A 111 16.15 -21.45 -17.00
N GLU A 112 16.16 -21.56 -18.33
CA GLU A 112 17.31 -21.26 -19.21
C GLU A 112 17.91 -19.86 -18.98
N TYR A 113 17.08 -18.87 -18.68
CA TYR A 113 17.56 -17.53 -18.42
C TYR A 113 18.44 -17.46 -17.17
N VAL A 114 18.02 -18.12 -16.08
CA VAL A 114 18.76 -18.16 -14.83
C VAL A 114 20.03 -18.99 -14.97
N ASP A 115 19.98 -20.10 -15.74
CA ASP A 115 21.10 -21.00 -15.94
C ASP A 115 22.24 -20.36 -16.75
N LYS A 116 21.94 -19.41 -17.64
CA LYS A 116 22.93 -18.62 -18.39
C LYS A 116 23.72 -17.62 -17.54
N ILE A 117 23.23 -17.25 -16.37
CA ILE A 117 23.91 -16.30 -15.48
C ILE A 117 24.94 -17.06 -14.65
N PRO A 118 26.23 -16.64 -14.64
CA PRO A 118 27.29 -17.34 -13.90
C PRO A 118 26.99 -17.49 -12.41
N LYS A 119 27.22 -18.66 -11.86
CA LYS A 119 27.08 -18.91 -10.41
C LYS A 119 28.28 -18.33 -9.66
N PRO A 120 28.09 -17.73 -8.48
CA PRO A 120 29.21 -17.39 -7.62
C PRO A 120 29.94 -18.66 -7.20
N PRO A 121 31.28 -18.64 -7.09
CA PRO A 121 32.03 -19.81 -6.66
C PRO A 121 31.63 -20.19 -5.24
N LYS A 122 31.40 -21.49 -5.02
CA LYS A 122 31.21 -21.98 -3.65
C LYS A 122 32.48 -21.69 -2.86
N PRO A 123 32.42 -21.20 -1.62
CA PRO A 123 33.59 -21.04 -0.78
C PRO A 123 34.26 -22.42 -0.61
N LYS A 124 35.52 -22.51 -0.95
CA LYS A 124 36.33 -23.74 -0.68
C LYS A 124 36.52 -23.84 0.82
N GLU A 125 36.00 -24.89 1.41
CA GLU A 125 36.28 -25.25 2.79
C GLU A 125 37.77 -25.60 2.91
N THR A 126 38.53 -24.77 3.62
CA THR A 126 39.82 -25.14 4.18
C THR A 126 39.79 -24.89 5.68
N VAL A 127 39.46 -25.94 6.39
CA VAL A 127 39.59 -25.94 7.85
C VAL A 127 41.06 -26.13 8.20
N ARG A 128 41.70 -25.07 8.72
CA ARG A 128 42.90 -25.20 9.55
C ARG A 128 42.58 -24.54 10.90
N VAL A 129 42.41 -25.39 11.88
CA VAL A 129 42.19 -24.97 13.28
C VAL A 129 43.57 -24.63 13.85
N ASN A 130 43.84 -23.35 14.08
CA ASN A 130 44.84 -22.89 15.03
C ASN A 130 44.11 -22.12 16.14
N SER A 131 44.25 -22.62 17.34
CA SER A 131 43.62 -22.16 18.56
C SER A 131 44.23 -20.84 19.04
N SER A 132 43.64 -19.70 18.62
CA SER A 132 43.63 -18.44 19.38
C SER A 132 42.85 -17.34 18.66
N THR A 133 41.63 -17.31 18.83
CA THR A 133 40.54 -16.42 18.36
C THR A 133 39.62 -17.13 17.37
N ILE A 134 38.54 -17.64 17.90
CA ILE A 134 37.46 -18.18 17.08
C ILE A 134 36.81 -17.00 16.38
N ASP A 135 37.02 -16.87 15.06
CA ASP A 135 36.37 -15.87 14.24
C ASP A 135 34.94 -16.38 13.90
N PHE A 136 33.97 -16.01 14.68
CA PHE A 136 32.57 -16.40 14.54
C PHE A 136 31.95 -16.01 13.17
N SER A 137 32.58 -15.11 12.44
CA SER A 137 32.11 -14.71 11.09
C SER A 137 32.29 -15.83 10.04
N LYS A 138 33.12 -16.82 10.31
CA LYS A 138 33.46 -17.94 9.41
C LYS A 138 32.75 -19.25 9.76
N ILE A 139 32.06 -19.33 10.87
CA ILE A 139 31.33 -20.53 11.31
C ILE A 139 30.04 -20.65 10.51
N ASN A 140 29.79 -21.84 9.94
CA ASN A 140 28.56 -22.10 9.23
C ASN A 140 27.38 -22.22 10.21
N GLU A 141 26.22 -21.67 9.87
CA GLU A 141 24.99 -21.75 10.70
C GLU A 141 24.50 -23.19 10.89
N ASP A 142 24.91 -24.10 10.01
CA ASP A 142 24.55 -25.52 10.09
C ASP A 142 25.48 -26.32 10.99
N ASP A 143 26.48 -25.70 11.66
CA ASP A 143 27.35 -26.38 12.62
C ASP A 143 26.54 -26.82 13.85
N PRO A 144 26.49 -28.11 14.19
CA PRO A 144 25.67 -28.63 15.27
C PRO A 144 26.07 -28.11 16.65
N VAL A 145 27.29 -27.60 16.84
CA VAL A 145 27.81 -27.13 18.14
C VAL A 145 27.76 -25.61 18.22
N PHE A 146 28.23 -24.91 17.19
CA PHE A 146 28.37 -23.44 17.18
C PHE A 146 27.26 -22.72 16.40
N GLY A 147 26.54 -23.43 15.51
CA GLY A 147 25.46 -22.87 14.72
C GLY A 147 24.40 -22.13 15.54
N PRO A 148 23.87 -22.69 16.65
CA PRO A 148 22.90 -21.99 17.51
C PRO A 148 23.45 -20.71 18.14
N ILE A 149 24.75 -20.69 18.47
CA ILE A 149 25.41 -19.51 19.09
C ILE A 149 25.58 -18.42 18.03
N VAL A 150 26.06 -18.77 16.84
CA VAL A 150 26.22 -17.86 15.69
C VAL A 150 24.87 -17.31 15.26
N MET A 151 23.84 -18.15 15.19
CA MET A 151 22.49 -17.73 14.86
C MET A 151 21.92 -16.75 15.88
N ARG A 152 22.13 -17.01 17.17
CA ARG A 152 21.71 -16.11 18.25
C ARG A 152 22.44 -14.76 18.17
N GLN A 153 23.74 -14.78 17.95
CA GLN A 153 24.54 -13.56 17.80
C GLN A 153 24.08 -12.74 16.60
N ARG A 154 23.84 -13.36 15.43
CA ARG A 154 23.30 -12.69 14.23
C ARG A 154 21.90 -12.14 14.47
N MET A 155 21.05 -12.87 15.19
CA MET A 155 19.73 -12.36 15.58
C MET A 155 19.83 -11.15 16.49
N ASP A 156 20.75 -11.13 17.43
CA ASP A 156 20.95 -10.00 18.33
C ASP A 156 21.59 -8.81 17.59
N GLU A 157 22.54 -9.03 16.70
CA GLU A 157 23.08 -8.00 15.80
C GLU A 157 22.00 -7.43 14.87
N ALA A 158 21.11 -8.28 14.33
CA ALA A 158 19.98 -7.84 13.52
C ALA A 158 18.97 -7.01 14.33
N LYS A 159 18.73 -7.39 15.60
CA LYS A 159 17.86 -6.59 16.51
C LYS A 159 18.50 -5.25 16.84
N GLU A 160 19.80 -5.22 17.11
CA GLU A 160 20.54 -3.97 17.34
C GLU A 160 20.54 -3.05 16.12
N ALA A 161 20.70 -3.64 14.91
CA ALA A 161 20.64 -2.88 13.66
C ALA A 161 19.26 -2.27 13.39
N LEU A 162 18.19 -2.86 13.95
CA LEU A 162 16.81 -2.36 13.86
C LEU A 162 16.45 -1.34 14.95
N LYS A 163 17.35 -1.06 15.89
CA LYS A 163 17.17 0.07 16.78
C LYS A 163 17.20 1.37 15.98
N LEU A 164 16.27 2.25 16.28
CA LEU A 164 16.04 3.46 15.48
C LEU A 164 17.30 4.28 15.25
N ARG A 165 18.09 4.54 16.32
CA ARG A 165 19.33 5.30 16.21
C ARG A 165 20.32 4.67 15.23
N ASN A 166 20.57 3.37 15.35
CA ASN A 166 21.51 2.64 14.52
C ASN A 166 21.03 2.59 13.06
N TRP A 167 19.75 2.36 12.89
CA TRP A 167 19.12 2.33 11.57
C TRP A 167 19.19 3.69 10.86
N LEU A 168 18.87 4.78 11.58
CA LEU A 168 18.98 6.14 11.05
C LEU A 168 20.42 6.52 10.73
N ALA A 169 21.39 6.20 11.61
CA ALA A 169 22.80 6.46 11.35
C ALA A 169 23.28 5.82 10.03
N LYS A 170 22.82 4.59 9.76
CA LYS A 170 23.16 3.86 8.53
C LYS A 170 22.46 4.41 7.28
N ASN A 171 21.21 4.83 7.40
CA ASN A 171 20.36 5.11 6.24
C ASN A 171 20.17 6.60 5.93
N ARG A 172 20.46 7.50 6.89
CA ARG A 172 20.25 8.96 6.74
C ARG A 172 20.94 9.53 5.51
N LYS A 173 22.21 9.19 5.31
CA LYS A 173 23.00 9.70 4.17
C LYS A 173 22.35 9.31 2.84
N SER A 174 22.01 8.05 2.69
CA SER A 174 21.31 7.54 1.49
C SER A 174 19.95 8.23 1.28
N ALA A 175 19.21 8.50 2.35
CA ALA A 175 17.93 9.20 2.26
C ALA A 175 18.09 10.64 1.74
N LEU A 176 19.06 11.37 2.26
CA LEU A 176 19.34 12.74 1.82
C LEU A 176 19.84 12.78 0.37
N GLU A 177 20.73 11.85 -0.01
CA GLU A 177 21.23 11.73 -1.40
C GLU A 177 20.10 11.42 -2.37
N LYS A 178 19.21 10.49 -2.03
CA LYS A 178 18.02 10.17 -2.84
C LYS A 178 17.07 11.34 -2.95
N ASN A 179 16.84 12.07 -1.86
CA ASN A 179 15.99 13.26 -1.86
C ASN A 179 16.52 14.32 -2.81
N GLU A 180 17.83 14.59 -2.76
CA GLU A 180 18.48 15.56 -3.64
C GLU A 180 18.51 15.08 -5.09
N ALA A 181 18.81 13.82 -5.35
CA ALA A 181 18.82 13.23 -6.68
C ALA A 181 17.42 13.27 -7.35
N ASN A 182 16.35 13.20 -6.57
CA ASN A 182 14.98 13.27 -7.08
C ASN A 182 14.44 14.70 -7.23
N ARG A 183 15.16 15.71 -6.78
CA ARG A 183 14.72 17.11 -6.89
C ARG A 183 14.43 17.53 -8.33
N PRO A 184 15.31 17.31 -9.33
CA PRO A 184 15.03 17.68 -10.71
C PRO A 184 13.78 17.00 -11.28
N LEU A 185 13.60 15.72 -10.95
CA LEU A 185 12.41 14.97 -11.37
C LEU A 185 11.13 15.53 -10.76
N ARG A 186 11.14 15.89 -9.48
CA ARG A 186 9.99 16.53 -8.82
C ARG A 186 9.65 17.89 -9.42
N GLU A 187 10.65 18.68 -9.74
CA GLU A 187 10.48 19.97 -10.42
C GLU A 187 9.90 19.79 -11.84
N GLU A 188 10.37 18.79 -12.58
CA GLU A 188 9.83 18.43 -13.89
C GLU A 188 8.36 17.99 -13.79
N VAL A 189 8.05 17.09 -12.86
CA VAL A 189 6.68 16.60 -12.60
C VAL A 189 5.75 17.75 -12.23
N ASP A 190 6.20 18.68 -11.38
CA ASP A 190 5.39 19.84 -11.00
C ASP A 190 5.14 20.80 -12.18
N ARG A 191 6.13 20.99 -13.04
CA ARG A 191 5.98 21.76 -14.29
C ARG A 191 4.97 21.13 -15.24
N LEU A 192 5.08 19.81 -15.48
CA LEU A 192 4.15 19.05 -16.33
C LEU A 192 2.72 19.10 -15.78
N ARG A 193 2.57 18.90 -14.48
CA ARG A 193 1.28 18.95 -13.78
C ARG A 193 0.61 20.32 -13.96
N LYS A 194 1.36 21.40 -13.73
CA LYS A 194 0.88 22.77 -13.90
C LYS A 194 0.56 23.11 -15.36
N ALA A 195 1.38 22.64 -16.30
CA ALA A 195 1.14 22.81 -17.73
C ALA A 195 -0.19 22.16 -18.17
N ILE A 196 -0.42 20.90 -17.79
CA ILE A 196 -1.66 20.18 -18.07
C ILE A 196 -2.86 20.90 -17.45
N ALA A 197 -2.76 21.29 -16.17
CA ALA A 197 -3.83 21.98 -15.48
C ALA A 197 -4.18 23.31 -16.16
N LYS A 198 -3.19 24.07 -16.61
CA LYS A 198 -3.40 25.34 -17.31
C LYS A 198 -4.00 25.14 -18.70
N GLU A 199 -3.46 24.23 -19.50
CA GLU A 199 -3.88 23.99 -20.88
C GLU A 199 -5.35 23.54 -20.95
N TRP A 200 -5.73 22.56 -20.14
CA TRP A 200 -7.08 21.99 -20.14
C TRP A 200 -7.99 22.62 -19.09
N LYS A 201 -7.56 23.70 -18.44
CA LYS A 201 -8.32 24.45 -17.40
C LYS A 201 -8.82 23.55 -16.27
N LEU A 202 -7.99 22.58 -15.87
CA LEU A 202 -8.22 21.75 -14.71
C LEU A 202 -8.04 22.56 -13.42
N THR A 203 -8.74 22.17 -12.37
CA THR A 203 -8.52 22.72 -11.03
C THR A 203 -7.20 22.21 -10.44
N ASP A 204 -6.91 20.94 -10.62
CA ASP A 204 -5.66 20.33 -10.14
C ASP A 204 -5.40 18.99 -10.87
N VAL A 205 -4.15 18.54 -10.80
CA VAL A 205 -3.71 17.22 -11.24
C VAL A 205 -2.98 16.58 -10.06
N ARG A 206 -3.41 15.40 -9.62
CA ARG A 206 -2.92 14.74 -8.42
C ARG A 206 -2.38 13.34 -8.70
N TRP A 207 -1.58 12.88 -7.77
CA TRP A 207 -1.01 11.53 -7.74
C TRP A 207 -1.45 10.81 -6.48
N ASP A 208 -2.13 9.67 -6.60
CA ASP A 208 -2.71 8.92 -5.49
C ASP A 208 -2.64 7.40 -5.73
N CYS A 209 -1.52 6.89 -6.24
CA CYS A 209 -1.37 5.46 -6.53
C CYS A 209 -0.15 4.79 -5.88
N GLY A 210 0.60 5.50 -5.04
CA GLY A 210 1.71 4.93 -4.27
C GLY A 210 2.97 4.59 -5.07
N TRP A 211 3.00 4.82 -6.40
CA TRP A 211 4.18 4.65 -7.23
C TRP A 211 5.12 5.87 -7.15
N ASN A 212 6.34 5.72 -7.64
CA ASN A 212 7.36 6.79 -7.61
C ASN A 212 7.09 7.93 -8.61
N ALA A 213 7.81 9.04 -8.46
CA ALA A 213 7.68 10.21 -9.31
C ALA A 213 8.00 9.94 -10.80
N THR A 214 8.86 8.97 -11.12
CA THR A 214 9.16 8.55 -12.49
C THR A 214 7.92 7.97 -13.17
N HIS A 215 7.17 7.14 -12.46
CA HIS A 215 5.91 6.59 -12.98
C HIS A 215 4.86 7.69 -13.17
N PHE A 216 4.76 8.62 -12.23
CA PHE A 216 3.87 9.77 -12.35
C PHE A 216 4.22 10.62 -13.59
N ARG A 217 5.51 10.93 -13.81
CA ARG A 217 5.95 11.62 -15.03
C ARG A 217 5.48 10.89 -16.29
N GLY A 218 5.66 9.57 -16.35
CA GLY A 218 5.19 8.74 -17.45
C GLY A 218 3.67 8.83 -17.68
N CYS A 219 2.89 8.84 -16.60
CA CYS A 219 1.43 9.03 -16.69
C CYS A 219 1.06 10.41 -17.21
N LEU A 220 1.72 11.48 -16.75
CA LEU A 220 1.51 12.85 -17.22
C LEU A 220 1.82 12.98 -18.72
N GLN A 221 2.94 12.44 -19.17
CA GLN A 221 3.32 12.44 -20.60
C GLN A 221 2.34 11.63 -21.45
N SER A 222 1.88 10.49 -20.94
CA SER A 222 0.87 9.67 -21.60
C SER A 222 -0.47 10.38 -21.73
N PHE A 223 -0.86 11.11 -20.67
CA PHE A 223 -2.08 11.92 -20.70
C PHE A 223 -1.97 13.11 -21.67
N MET A 224 -0.85 13.80 -21.70
CA MET A 224 -0.62 14.88 -22.68
C MET A 224 -0.77 14.39 -24.10
N SER A 225 -0.12 13.28 -24.45
CA SER A 225 -0.23 12.67 -25.76
C SER A 225 -1.67 12.25 -26.11
N LEU A 226 -2.43 11.74 -25.14
CA LEU A 226 -3.85 11.42 -25.32
C LEU A 226 -4.68 12.69 -25.56
N ALA A 227 -4.42 13.74 -24.80
CA ALA A 227 -5.14 15.01 -24.90
C ALA A 227 -4.88 15.72 -26.23
N GLU A 228 -3.65 15.68 -26.75
CA GLU A 228 -3.28 16.19 -28.07
C GLU A 228 -3.99 15.43 -29.21
N GLN A 229 -4.21 14.13 -29.05
CA GLN A 229 -4.92 13.30 -30.04
C GLN A 229 -6.44 13.49 -30.02
N HIS A 230 -7.01 13.90 -28.89
CA HIS A 230 -8.46 14.03 -28.69
C HIS A 230 -8.87 15.35 -28.02
N PRO A 231 -8.45 16.51 -28.57
CA PRO A 231 -8.70 17.81 -27.96
C PRO A 231 -10.19 18.12 -27.81
N GLU A 232 -11.01 17.60 -28.71
CA GLU A 232 -12.46 17.78 -28.71
C GLU A 232 -13.15 17.17 -27.48
N VAL A 233 -12.56 16.15 -26.89
CA VAL A 233 -13.09 15.50 -25.68
C VAL A 233 -12.61 16.19 -24.42
N MET A 234 -11.41 16.78 -24.44
CA MET A 234 -10.75 17.32 -23.24
C MET A 234 -11.43 18.55 -22.65
N HIS A 235 -12.31 19.26 -23.41
CA HIS A 235 -13.08 20.39 -22.86
C HIS A 235 -13.97 19.99 -21.68
N ILE A 236 -14.34 18.70 -21.58
CA ILE A 236 -15.14 18.15 -20.47
C ILE A 236 -14.39 18.25 -19.14
N LEU A 237 -13.07 18.28 -19.18
CA LEU A 237 -12.22 18.33 -17.99
C LEU A 237 -12.18 19.70 -17.31
N LYS A 238 -12.67 20.74 -17.96
CA LYS A 238 -12.63 22.10 -17.42
C LYS A 238 -13.28 22.19 -16.03
N GLY A 239 -12.53 22.77 -15.08
CA GLY A 239 -12.95 22.95 -13.71
C GLY A 239 -12.97 21.67 -12.85
N ARG A 240 -12.40 20.56 -13.37
CA ARG A 240 -12.34 19.29 -12.64
C ARG A 240 -10.92 19.00 -12.15
N THR A 241 -10.83 18.11 -11.19
CA THR A 241 -9.54 17.57 -10.71
C THR A 241 -9.29 16.22 -11.34
N LEU A 242 -8.10 16.03 -11.91
CA LEU A 242 -7.62 14.77 -12.44
C LEU A 242 -6.73 14.09 -11.40
N VAL A 243 -6.94 12.81 -11.16
CA VAL A 243 -6.15 12.04 -10.20
C VAL A 243 -5.67 10.75 -10.82
N PHE A 244 -4.36 10.53 -10.85
CA PHE A 244 -3.82 9.22 -11.19
C PHE A 244 -3.87 8.33 -9.95
N ALA A 245 -4.61 7.23 -10.05
CA ALA A 245 -5.01 6.38 -8.94
C ALA A 245 -4.79 4.90 -9.27
N PRO A 246 -4.96 3.96 -8.32
CA PRO A 246 -4.90 2.53 -8.61
C PRO A 246 -6.18 1.97 -9.26
N PHE A 247 -7.16 2.80 -9.56
CA PHE A 247 -8.45 2.42 -10.18
C PHE A 247 -8.99 3.53 -11.07
N THR A 248 -9.89 3.18 -11.99
CA THR A 248 -10.53 4.09 -12.95
C THR A 248 -11.98 4.37 -12.53
N GLY A 249 -12.40 5.64 -12.51
CA GLY A 249 -13.76 6.04 -12.21
C GLY A 249 -13.88 7.49 -11.75
N ILE A 250 -15.03 7.86 -11.22
CA ILE A 250 -15.29 9.19 -10.65
C ILE A 250 -15.44 9.06 -9.13
N SER A 251 -14.69 9.87 -8.40
CA SER A 251 -14.77 9.93 -6.93
C SER A 251 -16.03 10.65 -6.46
N LEU A 252 -16.34 10.54 -5.17
CA LEU A 252 -17.48 11.24 -4.57
C LEU A 252 -17.33 12.77 -4.57
N GLU A 253 -16.11 13.27 -4.68
CA GLU A 253 -15.80 14.69 -4.86
C GLU A 253 -15.91 15.14 -6.33
N GLY A 254 -16.20 14.23 -7.24
CA GLY A 254 -16.24 14.50 -8.69
C GLY A 254 -14.86 14.50 -9.36
N HIS A 255 -13.82 14.00 -8.68
CA HIS A 255 -12.49 13.87 -9.28
C HIS A 255 -12.48 12.74 -10.28
N ILE A 256 -11.80 12.95 -11.40
CA ILE A 256 -11.59 11.94 -12.44
C ILE A 256 -10.39 11.10 -12.06
N MET A 257 -10.63 9.85 -11.69
CA MET A 257 -9.62 8.90 -11.27
C MET A 257 -9.18 8.06 -12.47
N LEU A 258 -7.92 8.18 -12.87
CA LEU A 258 -7.32 7.42 -13.96
C LEU A 258 -6.35 6.39 -13.38
N ASN A 259 -6.58 5.12 -13.68
CA ASN A 259 -5.67 4.07 -13.23
C ASN A 259 -4.32 4.20 -13.94
N SER A 260 -3.28 4.40 -13.16
CA SER A 260 -1.92 4.60 -13.65
C SER A 260 -1.31 3.38 -14.36
N GLY A 261 -1.89 2.21 -14.20
CA GLY A 261 -1.49 0.96 -14.85
C GLY A 261 -2.32 0.58 -16.07
N GLU A 262 -3.37 1.35 -16.39
CA GLU A 262 -4.25 1.05 -17.54
C GLU A 262 -3.77 1.69 -18.84
N VAL A 263 -4.35 1.19 -19.94
CA VAL A 263 -4.13 1.75 -21.28
C VAL A 263 -4.91 3.06 -21.45
N ARG A 264 -4.35 3.97 -22.26
CA ARG A 264 -4.93 5.31 -22.50
C ARG A 264 -6.36 5.29 -23.03
N HIS A 265 -6.74 4.22 -23.74
CA HIS A 265 -8.09 4.06 -24.26
C HIS A 265 -9.15 4.04 -23.15
N ASN A 266 -8.87 3.35 -22.05
CA ASN A 266 -9.77 3.32 -20.88
C ASN A 266 -9.92 4.69 -20.24
N TRP A 267 -8.85 5.48 -20.22
CA TRP A 267 -8.90 6.87 -19.75
C TRP A 267 -9.82 7.72 -20.63
N LEU A 268 -9.67 7.57 -21.96
CA LEU A 268 -10.52 8.29 -22.92
C LEU A 268 -12.00 7.93 -22.79
N ASP A 269 -12.30 6.65 -22.60
CA ASP A 269 -13.67 6.16 -22.42
C ASP A 269 -14.31 6.71 -21.14
N LEU A 270 -13.55 6.76 -20.03
CA LEU A 270 -14.02 7.41 -18.81
C LEU A 270 -14.31 8.89 -19.06
N ILE A 271 -13.38 9.63 -19.68
CA ILE A 271 -13.52 11.07 -19.91
C ILE A 271 -14.75 11.37 -20.77
N LYS A 272 -14.98 10.61 -21.84
CA LYS A 272 -16.20 10.73 -22.66
C LYS A 272 -17.50 10.55 -21.88
N ASN A 273 -17.46 9.72 -20.83
CA ASN A 273 -18.65 9.37 -20.04
C ASN A 273 -18.78 10.17 -18.73
N VAL A 274 -17.90 11.11 -18.43
CA VAL A 274 -17.90 11.88 -17.17
C VAL A 274 -19.27 12.50 -16.88
N ARG A 275 -19.95 13.03 -17.87
CA ARG A 275 -21.28 13.68 -17.69
C ARG A 275 -22.37 12.74 -17.15
N LYS A 276 -22.27 11.43 -17.40
CA LYS A 276 -23.20 10.44 -16.83
C LYS A 276 -23.03 10.35 -15.31
N TYR A 277 -21.80 10.51 -14.83
CA TYR A 277 -21.47 10.48 -13.41
C TYR A 277 -21.87 11.78 -12.69
N ASP A 278 -21.98 12.90 -13.39
CA ASP A 278 -22.53 14.14 -12.81
C ASP A 278 -23.97 13.94 -12.32
N ALA A 279 -24.77 13.19 -13.07
CA ALA A 279 -26.13 12.83 -12.66
C ALA A 279 -26.12 11.90 -11.43
N VAL A 280 -25.15 10.97 -11.34
CA VAL A 280 -24.96 10.11 -10.16
C VAL A 280 -24.62 10.97 -8.94
N LEU A 281 -23.64 11.84 -9.06
CA LEU A 281 -23.22 12.73 -7.98
C LEU A 281 -24.34 13.65 -7.49
N PHE A 282 -25.20 14.08 -8.38
CA PHE A 282 -26.36 14.89 -8.03
C PHE A 282 -27.39 14.13 -7.19
N ARG A 283 -27.58 12.82 -7.43
CA ARG A 283 -28.54 11.98 -6.71
C ARG A 283 -28.05 11.52 -5.33
N ILE A 284 -26.73 11.35 -5.15
CA ILE A 284 -26.14 10.83 -3.91
C ILE A 284 -26.62 11.56 -2.65
N PRO A 285 -26.62 12.92 -2.56
CA PRO A 285 -27.10 13.60 -1.37
C PRO A 285 -28.56 13.30 -1.00
N GLY A 286 -29.37 13.00 -2.00
CA GLY A 286 -30.77 12.58 -1.78
C GLY A 286 -30.86 11.23 -1.07
N PHE A 287 -30.08 10.26 -1.50
CA PHE A 287 -30.01 8.96 -0.84
C PHE A 287 -29.39 9.03 0.56
N GLU A 288 -28.32 9.80 0.75
CA GLU A 288 -27.72 10.03 2.06
C GLU A 288 -28.73 10.65 3.03
N LYS A 289 -29.49 11.63 2.56
CA LYS A 289 -30.56 12.27 3.33
C LYS A 289 -31.68 11.27 3.69
N SER A 290 -32.06 10.39 2.78
CA SER A 290 -33.09 9.37 3.04
C SER A 290 -32.64 8.42 4.14
N VAL A 291 -31.40 7.88 4.08
CA VAL A 291 -30.83 7.04 5.13
C VAL A 291 -30.77 7.78 6.47
N SER A 292 -30.27 9.01 6.44
CA SER A 292 -30.17 9.86 7.63
C SER A 292 -31.54 10.07 8.31
N GLN A 293 -32.57 10.40 7.53
CA GLN A 293 -33.90 10.64 8.05
C GLN A 293 -34.50 9.38 8.69
N VAL A 294 -34.38 8.24 8.05
CA VAL A 294 -34.88 6.98 8.61
C VAL A 294 -34.16 6.64 9.92
N LEU A 295 -32.87 6.90 10.03
CA LEU A 295 -32.04 6.60 11.21
C LEU A 295 -31.91 7.81 12.15
N ARG A 296 -32.96 8.58 12.35
CA ARG A 296 -33.04 9.71 13.31
C ARG A 296 -31.96 10.77 13.17
N GLY A 297 -31.59 11.10 11.94
CA GLY A 297 -30.66 12.16 11.63
C GLY A 297 -29.19 11.77 11.75
N ILE A 298 -28.85 10.48 11.77
CA ILE A 298 -27.46 10.01 11.75
C ILE A 298 -26.72 10.59 10.54
N LYS A 299 -25.47 10.97 10.70
CA LYS A 299 -24.66 11.46 9.59
C LYS A 299 -24.24 10.27 8.72
N VAL A 300 -24.50 10.36 7.42
CA VAL A 300 -23.97 9.40 6.45
C VAL A 300 -22.63 9.92 5.98
N GLY A 301 -21.57 9.19 6.29
CA GLY A 301 -20.20 9.59 6.06
C GLY A 301 -19.42 8.58 5.24
N ARG A 302 -18.13 8.83 5.15
CA ARG A 302 -17.15 8.00 4.48
C ARG A 302 -16.17 7.44 5.48
N ARG A 303 -15.71 6.24 5.24
CA ARG A 303 -14.73 5.59 6.12
C ARG A 303 -13.45 6.40 6.15
N LYS A 304 -13.01 6.76 7.34
CA LYS A 304 -11.70 7.37 7.55
C LYS A 304 -10.62 6.30 7.40
N PHE A 305 -9.50 6.65 6.78
CA PHE A 305 -8.33 5.76 6.57
C PHE A 305 -8.59 4.53 5.67
N MET A 306 -9.48 4.65 4.67
CA MET A 306 -9.74 3.56 3.74
C MET A 306 -9.74 4.02 2.28
N PRO A 307 -9.60 3.09 1.31
CA PRO A 307 -9.65 3.41 -0.11
C PRO A 307 -10.90 4.21 -0.47
N LYS A 308 -10.75 5.14 -1.39
CA LYS A 308 -11.86 5.95 -1.90
C LYS A 308 -12.85 5.07 -2.65
N ILE A 309 -14.13 5.24 -2.35
CA ILE A 309 -15.22 4.59 -3.08
C ILE A 309 -15.54 5.43 -4.32
N LEU A 310 -15.86 4.76 -5.44
CA LEU A 310 -16.33 5.40 -6.66
C LEU A 310 -17.81 5.79 -6.55
N ALA A 311 -18.20 6.91 -7.17
CA ALA A 311 -19.53 7.46 -7.07
C ALA A 311 -20.64 6.48 -7.48
N GLY A 312 -20.44 5.75 -8.58
CA GLY A 312 -21.44 4.78 -9.05
C GLY A 312 -21.61 3.57 -8.15
N GLU A 313 -20.54 3.12 -7.50
CA GLU A 313 -20.58 2.04 -6.52
C GLU A 313 -21.26 2.51 -5.23
N TYR A 314 -20.91 3.70 -4.76
CA TYR A 314 -21.50 4.29 -3.57
C TYR A 314 -23.01 4.54 -3.74
N GLU A 315 -23.44 5.02 -4.89
CA GLU A 315 -24.87 5.18 -5.19
C GLU A 315 -25.61 3.84 -5.07
N ARG A 316 -25.07 2.77 -5.64
CA ARG A 316 -25.66 1.41 -5.54
C ARG A 316 -25.74 0.94 -4.09
N ASN A 317 -24.69 1.14 -3.31
CA ASN A 317 -24.67 0.78 -1.89
C ASN A 317 -25.74 1.56 -1.11
N LEU A 318 -25.89 2.85 -1.37
CA LEU A 318 -26.95 3.66 -0.77
C LEU A 318 -28.36 3.21 -1.15
N GLN A 319 -28.56 2.83 -2.42
CA GLN A 319 -29.85 2.29 -2.88
C GLN A 319 -30.19 0.98 -2.18
N GLN A 320 -29.25 0.08 -2.04
CA GLN A 320 -29.44 -1.21 -1.36
C GLN A 320 -29.81 -0.99 0.12
N ILE A 321 -29.08 -0.19 0.85
CA ILE A 321 -29.36 0.05 2.27
C ILE A 321 -30.67 0.81 2.47
N THR A 322 -31.01 1.74 1.59
CA THR A 322 -32.30 2.43 1.59
C THR A 322 -33.45 1.45 1.42
N THR A 323 -33.30 0.48 0.51
CA THR A 323 -34.28 -0.60 0.32
C THR A 323 -34.39 -1.47 1.58
N SER A 324 -33.27 -1.85 2.19
CA SER A 324 -33.26 -2.62 3.44
C SER A 324 -33.92 -1.90 4.60
N LEU A 325 -33.91 -0.57 4.59
CA LEU A 325 -34.55 0.29 5.61
C LEU A 325 -35.99 0.64 5.29
N SER A 326 -36.56 0.16 4.19
CA SER A 326 -37.95 0.50 3.77
C SER A 326 -39.02 0.22 4.86
N ASP A 327 -38.80 -0.86 5.63
CA ASP A 327 -39.72 -1.23 6.73
C ASP A 327 -39.70 -0.23 7.89
N TYR A 328 -38.66 0.55 8.04
CA TYR A 328 -38.53 1.57 9.09
C TYR A 328 -38.96 2.96 8.62
N HIS A 329 -39.21 3.13 7.34
CA HIS A 329 -39.64 4.43 6.78
C HIS A 329 -41.08 4.75 7.23
N GLY A 330 -41.23 5.78 8.07
CA GLY A 330 -42.51 6.19 8.61
C GLY A 330 -43.08 5.28 9.72
N ARG A 331 -42.39 4.25 10.15
CA ARG A 331 -42.84 3.33 11.22
C ARG A 331 -42.26 3.71 12.58
N ARG A 332 -43.08 3.48 13.62
CA ARG A 332 -42.65 3.58 15.03
C ARG A 332 -42.09 2.22 15.49
N GLY A 333 -40.87 1.87 15.10
CA GLY A 333 -40.30 0.56 15.36
C GLY A 333 -38.89 0.56 15.99
N PHE A 334 -38.39 1.72 16.39
CA PHE A 334 -37.05 1.81 16.99
C PHE A 334 -37.06 1.41 18.46
N PRO A 335 -35.97 0.76 18.95
CA PRO A 335 -35.80 0.41 20.35
C PRO A 335 -35.92 1.65 21.26
N LYS A 336 -36.51 1.46 22.45
CA LYS A 336 -36.69 2.56 23.44
C LYS A 336 -35.37 3.17 23.91
N GLN A 337 -34.25 2.40 23.78
CA GLN A 337 -32.93 2.85 24.17
C GLN A 337 -32.34 3.88 23.19
N TRP A 338 -32.90 4.02 21.99
CA TRP A 338 -32.40 4.99 21.04
C TRP A 338 -32.65 6.41 21.51
N PRO A 339 -31.63 7.28 21.43
CA PRO A 339 -31.82 8.70 21.66
C PRO A 339 -32.82 9.30 20.63
N GLN A 340 -33.40 10.43 20.92
CA GLN A 340 -34.31 11.08 19.99
C GLN A 340 -33.65 11.50 18.68
N SER A 341 -32.34 11.76 18.73
CA SER A 341 -31.51 12.11 17.56
C SER A 341 -30.19 11.34 17.60
N LEU A 342 -29.75 10.87 16.43
CA LEU A 342 -28.43 10.26 16.20
C LEU A 342 -27.48 11.20 15.45
N GLN A 343 -27.72 12.52 15.46
CA GLN A 343 -26.93 13.51 14.73
C GLN A 343 -25.45 13.55 15.14
N ASP A 344 -25.12 13.10 16.34
CA ASP A 344 -23.74 13.03 16.82
C ASP A 344 -22.98 11.79 16.30
N TYR A 345 -23.70 10.81 15.78
CA TYR A 345 -23.15 9.57 15.25
C TYR A 345 -22.99 9.62 13.74
N GLU A 346 -22.11 8.76 13.23
CA GLU A 346 -21.85 8.65 11.80
C GLU A 346 -21.91 7.19 11.34
N ILE A 347 -22.60 6.93 10.24
CA ILE A 347 -22.69 5.63 9.58
C ILE A 347 -21.95 5.68 8.25
N VAL A 348 -21.24 4.62 7.94
CA VAL A 348 -20.56 4.41 6.66
C VAL A 348 -21.12 3.15 6.01
N ILE A 349 -21.63 3.30 4.79
CA ILE A 349 -22.21 2.21 4.02
C ILE A 349 -21.15 1.74 3.05
N GLU A 350 -20.71 0.49 3.23
CA GLU A 350 -19.72 -0.16 2.40
C GLU A 350 -20.34 -1.16 1.43
N THR A 351 -19.51 -1.79 0.63
CA THR A 351 -19.91 -2.87 -0.29
C THR A 351 -20.55 -4.03 0.46
N GLU A 352 -21.22 -4.93 -0.27
CA GLU A 352 -21.88 -6.11 0.30
C GLU A 352 -20.94 -7.01 1.11
N ALA A 353 -19.66 -7.07 0.72
CA ALA A 353 -18.62 -7.83 1.42
C ALA A 353 -17.91 -7.03 2.53
N GLY A 354 -18.37 -5.81 2.82
CA GLY A 354 -17.79 -4.95 3.85
C GLY A 354 -17.99 -5.51 5.26
N PRO A 355 -17.16 -5.06 6.22
CA PRO A 355 -17.29 -5.50 7.62
C PRO A 355 -18.50 -4.84 8.30
N LEU A 356 -19.02 -5.52 9.33
CA LEU A 356 -19.98 -4.97 10.28
C LEU A 356 -19.26 -4.68 11.60
N MET A 357 -18.93 -3.41 11.86
CA MET A 357 -18.12 -3.05 13.02
C MET A 357 -18.26 -1.57 13.40
N VAL A 358 -17.87 -1.24 14.63
CA VAL A 358 -17.56 0.14 15.01
C VAL A 358 -16.09 0.40 14.72
N SER A 359 -15.82 1.42 13.89
CA SER A 359 -14.44 1.79 13.56
C SER A 359 -13.69 2.38 14.77
N PRO A 360 -12.35 2.40 14.76
CA PRO A 360 -11.57 3.09 15.78
C PRO A 360 -11.89 4.60 15.92
N THR A 361 -12.52 5.18 14.91
CA THR A 361 -12.96 6.58 14.90
C THR A 361 -14.41 6.79 15.35
N GLY A 362 -15.08 5.73 15.80
CA GLY A 362 -16.47 5.76 16.28
C GLY A 362 -17.55 5.75 15.19
N GLN A 363 -17.20 5.45 13.93
CA GLN A 363 -18.17 5.29 12.86
C GLN A 363 -18.78 3.89 12.87
N PHE A 364 -20.08 3.77 12.63
CA PHE A 364 -20.73 2.49 12.33
C PHE A 364 -20.42 2.10 10.89
N ILE A 365 -19.63 1.06 10.68
CA ILE A 365 -19.32 0.51 9.37
C ILE A 365 -20.28 -0.62 9.09
N VAL A 366 -21.05 -0.52 8.01
CA VAL A 366 -22.10 -1.49 7.68
C VAL A 366 -22.04 -1.89 6.21
N PRO A 367 -22.19 -3.19 5.89
CA PRO A 367 -22.33 -3.63 4.51
C PRO A 367 -23.69 -3.24 3.93
N SER A 368 -23.73 -2.87 2.66
CA SER A 368 -24.94 -2.41 1.97
C SER A 368 -26.04 -3.46 1.92
N SER A 369 -25.69 -4.75 2.01
CA SER A 369 -26.64 -5.89 2.02
C SER A 369 -27.25 -6.19 3.38
N LEU A 370 -26.88 -5.45 4.44
CA LEU A 370 -27.35 -5.74 5.79
C LEU A 370 -28.86 -5.51 5.91
N PRO A 371 -29.64 -6.52 6.40
CA PRO A 371 -31.07 -6.33 6.66
C PRO A 371 -31.33 -5.22 7.68
N GLY A 372 -32.39 -4.45 7.48
CA GLY A 372 -32.70 -3.25 8.30
C GLY A 372 -32.82 -3.56 9.80
N PHE A 373 -33.44 -4.70 10.18
CA PHE A 373 -33.56 -5.07 11.59
C PHE A 373 -32.20 -5.42 12.23
N LEU A 374 -31.27 -6.01 11.48
CA LEU A 374 -29.93 -6.29 11.96
C LEU A 374 -29.13 -4.99 12.11
N LEU A 375 -29.30 -4.05 11.17
CA LEU A 375 -28.68 -2.74 11.26
C LEU A 375 -29.14 -1.99 12.52
N VAL A 376 -30.45 -1.95 12.77
CA VAL A 376 -31.00 -1.29 13.96
C VAL A 376 -30.50 -1.98 15.24
N SER A 377 -30.47 -3.31 15.26
CA SER A 377 -29.93 -4.09 16.40
C SER A 377 -28.46 -3.81 16.63
N PHE A 378 -27.66 -3.74 15.55
CA PHE A 378 -26.24 -3.42 15.63
C PHE A 378 -25.97 -2.04 16.20
N ILE A 379 -26.66 -1.01 15.69
CA ILE A 379 -26.53 0.35 16.21
C ILE A 379 -26.91 0.38 17.69
N THR A 380 -28.04 -0.24 18.05
CA THR A 380 -28.50 -0.29 19.44
C THR A 380 -27.46 -0.81 20.42
N LYS A 381 -26.81 -1.93 20.04
CA LYS A 381 -25.82 -2.58 20.89
C LYS A 381 -24.52 -1.80 21.05
N ASN A 382 -24.19 -0.94 20.08
CA ASN A 382 -22.88 -0.34 19.98
C ASN A 382 -22.90 1.20 20.12
N LEU A 383 -24.00 1.81 20.56
CA LEU A 383 -24.12 3.26 20.74
C LEU A 383 -23.06 3.83 21.70
N GLU A 384 -22.88 3.19 22.87
CA GLU A 384 -21.90 3.66 23.87
C GLU A 384 -20.48 3.52 23.37
N GLU A 385 -20.14 2.36 22.75
CA GLU A 385 -18.82 2.13 22.16
C GLU A 385 -18.49 3.16 21.07
N ALA A 386 -19.44 3.43 20.18
CA ALA A 386 -19.27 4.41 19.12
C ALA A 386 -19.05 5.82 19.67
N LYS A 387 -19.81 6.21 20.71
CA LYS A 387 -19.67 7.49 21.38
C LYS A 387 -18.30 7.67 22.04
N GLU A 388 -17.86 6.68 22.79
CA GLU A 388 -16.56 6.68 23.45
C GLU A 388 -15.43 6.82 22.42
N LYS A 389 -15.43 5.95 21.41
CA LYS A 389 -14.40 5.98 20.34
C LYS A 389 -14.39 7.29 19.57
N MET A 390 -15.56 7.87 19.30
CA MET A 390 -15.64 9.16 18.61
C MET A 390 -15.09 10.31 19.46
N MET A 391 -15.38 10.34 20.76
CA MET A 391 -14.82 11.34 21.67
C MET A 391 -13.30 11.24 21.77
N ASN A 392 -12.79 10.03 21.95
CA ASN A 392 -11.37 9.75 21.98
C ASN A 392 -10.68 10.17 20.68
N TYR A 393 -11.26 9.86 19.54
CA TYR A 393 -10.73 10.27 18.24
C TYR A 393 -10.68 11.80 18.06
N LYS A 394 -11.74 12.50 18.44
CA LYS A 394 -11.79 13.98 18.36
C LYS A 394 -10.69 14.61 19.21
N ASN A 395 -10.52 14.15 20.45
CA ASN A 395 -9.51 14.65 21.37
C ASN A 395 -8.10 14.34 20.82
N ASN A 396 -7.85 13.09 20.44
CA ASN A 396 -6.56 12.64 19.93
C ASN A 396 -6.13 13.37 18.65
N LYS A 397 -7.05 13.72 17.77
CA LYS A 397 -6.72 14.44 16.54
C LYS A 397 -6.10 15.82 16.78
N HIS A 398 -6.53 16.53 17.82
CA HIS A 398 -5.93 17.82 18.18
C HIS A 398 -4.56 17.64 18.80
N VAL A 399 -4.42 16.68 19.71
CA VAL A 399 -3.14 16.34 20.36
C VAL A 399 -2.13 15.86 19.32
N GLU A 400 -2.56 14.98 18.39
CA GLU A 400 -1.74 14.49 17.30
C GLU A 400 -1.15 15.65 16.47
N ARG A 401 -1.98 16.59 16.03
CA ARG A 401 -1.51 17.74 15.23
C ARG A 401 -0.52 18.62 15.96
N SER A 402 -0.76 18.85 17.24
CA SER A 402 0.15 19.63 18.10
C SER A 402 1.50 18.95 18.24
N LEU A 403 1.51 17.64 18.52
CA LEU A 403 2.74 16.85 18.65
C LEU A 403 3.49 16.70 17.34
N GLN A 404 2.79 16.51 16.22
CA GLN A 404 3.42 16.48 14.89
C GLN A 404 4.17 17.79 14.62
N LYS A 405 3.52 18.94 14.85
CA LYS A 405 4.15 20.24 14.68
C LYS A 405 5.37 20.40 15.58
N GLN A 406 5.24 20.01 16.85
CA GLN A 406 6.35 20.06 17.80
C GLN A 406 7.52 19.16 17.38
N CYS A 407 7.26 17.97 16.83
CA CYS A 407 8.29 17.10 16.29
C CYS A 407 8.99 17.74 15.07
N ILE A 408 8.23 18.33 14.14
CA ILE A 408 8.79 19.01 12.97
C ILE A 408 9.74 20.13 13.41
N ASP A 409 9.31 20.97 14.34
CA ASP A 409 10.09 22.11 14.81
C ASP A 409 11.33 21.66 15.60
N GLU A 410 11.19 20.71 16.54
CA GLU A 410 12.28 20.25 17.40
C GLU A 410 13.37 19.50 16.62
N PHE A 411 12.98 18.61 15.70
CA PHE A 411 13.93 17.83 14.91
C PHE A 411 14.34 18.52 13.59
N GLN A 412 13.76 19.67 13.28
CA GLN A 412 13.96 20.37 12.00
C GLN A 412 13.71 19.44 10.79
N LEU A 413 12.59 18.72 10.85
CA LEU A 413 12.13 17.87 9.74
C LEU A 413 11.62 18.73 8.59
N PHE A 414 11.72 18.27 7.36
CA PHE A 414 11.00 18.89 6.23
C PHE A 414 9.50 18.67 6.35
N ASP A 415 9.09 17.46 6.64
CA ASP A 415 7.70 17.13 6.98
C ASP A 415 7.63 15.86 7.84
N LEU A 416 6.48 15.66 8.45
CA LEU A 416 6.15 14.48 9.21
C LEU A 416 4.79 13.97 8.77
N ARG A 417 4.76 12.78 8.18
CA ARG A 417 3.55 12.11 7.69
C ARG A 417 3.34 10.81 8.45
N LYS A 418 2.22 10.19 8.19
CA LYS A 418 1.91 8.83 8.66
C LYS A 418 1.16 8.05 7.60
N ASP A 419 1.30 6.73 7.63
CA ASP A 419 0.50 5.82 6.82
C ASP A 419 -0.95 5.81 7.30
N ASP A 420 -1.88 5.47 6.40
CA ASP A 420 -3.32 5.44 6.70
C ASP A 420 -3.70 4.42 7.78
N ASN A 421 -2.89 3.39 7.98
CA ASN A 421 -3.10 2.38 9.03
C ASN A 421 -2.59 2.80 10.41
N VAL A 422 -1.91 3.96 10.52
CA VAL A 422 -1.44 4.52 11.79
C VAL A 422 -2.53 5.42 12.37
N THR A 423 -3.20 4.95 13.41
CA THR A 423 -4.25 5.68 14.10
C THR A 423 -3.70 6.87 14.92
N PRO A 424 -4.52 7.88 15.25
CA PRO A 424 -4.05 9.06 16.00
C PRO A 424 -3.42 8.75 17.35
N ASP A 425 -3.97 7.79 18.09
CA ASP A 425 -3.45 7.35 19.40
C ASP A 425 -2.03 6.77 19.30
N VAL A 426 -1.80 5.93 18.28
CA VAL A 426 -0.49 5.34 18.00
C VAL A 426 0.51 6.39 17.52
N MET A 427 0.06 7.35 16.71
CA MET A 427 0.89 8.46 16.24
C MET A 427 1.31 9.36 17.40
N ILE A 428 0.39 9.65 18.34
CA ILE A 428 0.68 10.40 19.56
C ILE A 428 1.79 9.70 20.36
N GLN A 429 1.64 8.41 20.64
CA GLN A 429 2.66 7.62 21.35
C GLN A 429 4.02 7.68 20.66
N CYS A 430 4.03 7.59 19.33
CA CYS A 430 5.26 7.69 18.56
C CYS A 430 5.91 9.06 18.68
N CYS A 431 5.15 10.14 18.54
CA CYS A 431 5.64 11.51 18.66
C CYS A 431 6.16 11.82 20.08
N GLU A 432 5.45 11.41 21.13
CA GLU A 432 5.89 11.57 22.52
C GLU A 432 7.23 10.88 22.75
N ARG A 433 7.38 9.63 22.31
CA ARG A 433 8.64 8.88 22.43
C ARG A 433 9.78 9.51 21.63
N LEU A 434 9.50 10.06 20.44
CA LEU A 434 10.50 10.80 19.67
C LEU A 434 10.99 12.02 20.46
N LEU A 435 10.07 12.79 21.03
CA LEU A 435 10.39 13.99 21.83
C LEU A 435 11.13 13.66 23.12
N GLU A 436 10.79 12.57 23.80
CA GLU A 436 11.54 12.08 24.98
C GLU A 436 13.00 11.77 24.66
N LYS A 437 13.28 11.27 23.46
CA LYS A 437 14.61 10.88 22.99
C LYS A 437 15.23 11.90 22.01
N LYS A 438 14.81 13.15 22.13
CA LYS A 438 15.23 14.22 21.19
C LYS A 438 16.73 14.42 21.11
N THR A 439 17.46 14.34 22.22
CA THR A 439 18.92 14.52 22.24
C THR A 439 19.65 13.49 21.43
N ASP A 440 19.19 12.23 21.49
CA ASP A 440 19.80 11.11 20.79
C ASP A 440 19.45 11.07 19.31
N LEU A 441 18.24 11.55 18.92
CA LEU A 441 17.69 11.40 17.59
C LEU A 441 17.85 12.66 16.70
N LYS A 442 17.95 13.84 17.31
CA LYS A 442 18.02 15.13 16.58
C LYS A 442 19.12 15.17 15.52
N PRO A 443 20.35 14.68 15.75
CA PRO A 443 21.41 14.70 14.73
C PRO A 443 21.07 13.87 13.48
N PHE A 444 20.23 12.83 13.64
CA PHE A 444 19.88 11.90 12.57
C PHE A 444 18.62 12.29 11.80
N LEU A 445 17.74 13.08 12.39
CA LEU A 445 16.44 13.46 11.81
C LEU A 445 16.44 14.82 11.11
N LYS A 446 17.43 15.68 11.41
CA LYS A 446 17.50 17.01 10.80
C LYS A 446 17.50 16.94 9.27
N GLY A 447 16.56 17.67 8.65
CA GLY A 447 16.43 17.79 7.19
C GLY A 447 15.86 16.54 6.52
N VAL A 448 15.23 15.65 7.26
CA VAL A 448 14.63 14.40 6.76
C VAL A 448 13.13 14.58 6.53
N HIS A 449 12.61 13.95 5.47
CA HIS A 449 11.18 13.70 5.31
C HIS A 449 10.84 12.42 6.06
N LEU A 450 10.08 12.51 7.14
CA LEU A 450 9.76 11.39 7.99
C LEU A 450 8.33 10.92 7.78
N ASN A 451 8.15 9.61 7.63
CA ASN A 451 6.85 8.95 7.57
C ASN A 451 6.75 7.88 8.66
N ILE A 452 5.71 7.96 9.47
CA ILE A 452 5.44 6.94 10.49
C ILE A 452 4.62 5.83 9.86
N ALA A 453 5.17 4.63 9.91
CA ALA A 453 4.64 3.43 9.27
C ALA A 453 4.63 2.24 10.25
N THR A 454 4.63 1.03 9.74
CA THR A 454 4.79 -0.22 10.51
C THR A 454 6.12 -0.92 10.22
N TYR A 455 6.98 -0.30 9.40
CA TYR A 455 8.23 -0.87 8.91
C TYR A 455 9.33 0.20 8.78
N TYR A 456 10.57 -0.26 8.68
CA TYR A 456 11.72 0.58 8.35
C TYR A 456 11.98 0.55 6.84
N SER A 457 12.04 1.72 6.20
CA SER A 457 12.43 1.84 4.79
C SER A 457 12.94 3.24 4.46
N VAL A 458 13.74 3.32 3.41
CA VAL A 458 14.04 4.58 2.71
C VAL A 458 13.45 4.46 1.32
N LEU A 459 12.43 5.23 1.04
CA LEU A 459 11.74 5.22 -0.24
C LEU A 459 12.64 5.76 -1.37
N SER A 460 12.24 5.55 -2.61
CA SER A 460 13.00 5.98 -3.78
C SER A 460 13.20 7.51 -3.86
N ASP A 461 12.30 8.27 -3.28
CA ASP A 461 12.33 9.73 -3.21
C ASP A 461 13.08 10.29 -1.98
N GLY A 462 13.61 9.40 -1.14
CA GLY A 462 14.36 9.76 0.07
C GLY A 462 13.51 9.94 1.32
N VAL A 463 12.20 9.66 1.28
CA VAL A 463 11.36 9.62 2.48
C VAL A 463 11.80 8.47 3.38
N VAL A 464 12.00 8.78 4.66
CA VAL A 464 12.38 7.82 5.69
C VAL A 464 11.13 7.31 6.39
N CYS A 465 10.85 6.02 6.27
CA CYS A 465 9.76 5.34 6.97
C CYS A 465 10.29 4.65 8.22
N ILE A 466 9.67 4.93 9.36
CA ILE A 466 9.97 4.26 10.62
C ILE A 466 8.71 3.66 11.24
N PRO A 467 8.80 2.50 11.90
CA PRO A 467 7.63 1.94 12.57
C PRO A 467 7.27 2.78 13.79
N TRP A 468 5.98 2.93 14.06
CA TRP A 468 5.48 3.68 15.22
C TRP A 468 5.98 3.13 16.57
N ASN A 469 6.23 1.80 16.61
CA ASN A 469 6.71 1.09 17.80
C ASN A 469 8.23 0.87 17.82
N TRP A 470 8.98 1.75 17.16
CA TRP A 470 10.45 1.69 17.11
C TRP A 470 11.09 1.54 18.51
N LYS A 471 12.30 0.99 18.55
CA LYS A 471 13.12 0.82 19.75
C LYS A 471 14.44 1.60 19.62
N LEU A 472 14.98 2.05 20.74
CA LEU A 472 16.33 2.66 20.83
C LEU A 472 17.39 1.60 21.02
#